data_117434568bf3a3e07f09ccf627441fc3
#
_entry.id   117434568bf3a3e07f09ccf627441fc3
#
_cell.length_a   1.000
_cell.length_b   1.000
_cell.length_c   1.000
_cell.angle_alpha   90.00
_cell.angle_beta   90.00
_cell.angle_gamma   90.00
#
_symmetry.space_group_name_H-M   'P 1'
#
loop_
_entity.id
_entity.type
_entity.pdbx_description
1 polymer ?
#
loop_
_entity_poly.entity_id
_entity_poly.type
_entity_poly.pdbx_seq_one_letter_code
_entity_poly.pdbx_strand_id
1 'polypeptide(L)'
;LTKNEVLTTTITLSIDNGSSHVKVIYDHLDKNFIFPNVLAQPFGERFLLMEQGDPLDFLDVQITSPSIESDQYRHVYVGNLAIGDEGIIHEIVGDKAVQKKAQRPETMVTLLTAAAYAIAKKHEDAIRRGKKRIKAAVNLGTGLPIREITKFREEFAHKITGGVHSVTFGTTPVFKGITVEMEFSLPTDISIDDVSGVYDLEATSKSHLSHKGFGIADVGGVDMDIAFFKPGLDLDQRHSTGAKIYLNDALESIRNEVNSQGEELIASTAELTLMLVNKEYEIYAEGKVVFDMTSLINRHMRILAEKVLKYARNSWKHVRYANEFWFIGGGAVVLQPWIEKLNAELGLPIKFDSVEHSQFRNVRGTFLMLDHALKHADESAAASADSKGVSEGGSGSD
;
A
#
# COMPACT_ATOMS: atom_id res chain seq x y z
N LEU A 1 41.06 -6.91 4.88
CA LEU A 1 39.65 -7.04 4.52
C LEU A 1 39.19 -5.70 4.00
N THR A 2 38.98 -5.59 2.70
CA THR A 2 38.56 -4.36 2.00
C THR A 2 37.15 -3.98 2.45
N LYS A 3 37.00 -2.98 3.31
CA LYS A 3 35.76 -2.49 3.94
C LYS A 3 34.77 -1.82 2.96
N ASN A 4 35.04 -1.81 1.64
CA ASN A 4 34.25 -1.02 0.67
C ASN A 4 33.62 -1.87 -0.46
N GLU A 5 33.44 -3.15 -0.27
CA GLU A 5 32.72 -3.95 -1.28
C GLU A 5 31.23 -3.60 -1.28
N VAL A 6 30.75 -3.08 -2.40
CA VAL A 6 29.34 -2.83 -2.66
C VAL A 6 28.65 -4.17 -2.89
N LEU A 7 27.57 -4.45 -2.17
CA LEU A 7 26.74 -5.61 -2.42
C LEU A 7 25.81 -5.30 -3.58
N THR A 8 25.83 -6.13 -4.63
CA THR A 8 24.90 -6.00 -5.76
C THR A 8 23.81 -7.07 -5.65
N THR A 9 22.55 -6.72 -5.91
CA THR A 9 21.41 -7.63 -5.79
C THR A 9 20.31 -7.28 -6.79
N THR A 10 19.45 -8.25 -7.06
CA THR A 10 18.15 -8.02 -7.70
C THR A 10 17.06 -8.38 -6.70
N ILE A 11 15.97 -7.64 -6.72
CA ILE A 11 14.81 -7.86 -5.85
C ILE A 11 13.52 -7.63 -6.63
N THR A 12 12.53 -8.46 -6.36
CA THR A 12 11.16 -8.26 -6.85
C THR A 12 10.31 -7.67 -5.73
N LEU A 13 9.71 -6.51 -5.98
CA LEU A 13 8.92 -5.76 -5.02
C LEU A 13 7.51 -5.50 -5.53
N SER A 14 6.54 -5.64 -4.66
CA SER A 14 5.22 -5.04 -4.84
C SER A 14 4.97 -4.05 -3.70
N ILE A 15 4.57 -2.83 -4.05
CA ILE A 15 4.33 -1.76 -3.10
C ILE A 15 2.96 -1.14 -3.37
N ASP A 16 2.04 -1.33 -2.43
CA ASP A 16 0.78 -0.59 -2.36
C ASP A 16 0.98 0.62 -1.44
N ASN A 17 1.10 1.77 -2.05
CA ASN A 17 1.23 3.05 -1.35
C ASN A 17 -0.17 3.61 -1.05
N GLY A 18 -0.90 2.97 -0.14
CA GLY A 18 -2.25 3.37 0.27
C GLY A 18 -2.25 4.70 1.03
N SER A 19 -3.43 5.32 1.16
CA SER A 19 -3.56 6.62 1.84
C SER A 19 -3.24 6.60 3.33
N SER A 20 -3.49 5.48 4.01
CA SER A 20 -3.21 5.33 5.44
C SER A 20 -1.94 4.53 5.74
N HIS A 21 -1.64 3.53 4.93
CA HIS A 21 -0.51 2.62 5.12
C HIS A 21 0.17 2.29 3.80
N VAL A 22 1.49 2.14 3.86
CA VAL A 22 2.31 1.53 2.81
C VAL A 22 2.42 0.05 3.12
N LYS A 23 2.10 -0.80 2.14
CA LYS A 23 2.16 -2.26 2.25
C LYS A 23 3.14 -2.79 1.23
N VAL A 24 3.97 -3.71 1.62
CA VAL A 24 5.08 -4.22 0.82
C VAL A 24 5.13 -5.73 0.84
N ILE A 25 5.40 -6.31 -0.33
CA ILE A 25 5.79 -7.71 -0.49
C ILE A 25 7.09 -7.73 -1.28
N TYR A 26 8.05 -8.57 -0.87
CA TYR A 26 9.31 -8.70 -1.56
C TYR A 26 9.74 -10.16 -1.71
N ASP A 27 10.22 -10.51 -2.90
CA ASP A 27 10.67 -11.84 -3.33
C ASP A 27 9.65 -12.99 -3.20
N HIS A 28 8.84 -13.03 -2.12
CA HIS A 28 7.82 -14.05 -1.86
C HIS A 28 6.63 -13.46 -1.11
N LEU A 29 5.44 -14.04 -1.30
CA LEU A 29 4.18 -13.57 -0.71
C LEU A 29 4.16 -13.56 0.83
N ASP A 30 4.98 -14.38 1.48
CA ASP A 30 5.13 -14.46 2.93
C ASP A 30 6.10 -13.42 3.50
N LYS A 31 6.93 -12.81 2.65
CA LYS A 31 7.84 -11.74 3.04
C LYS A 31 7.15 -10.39 2.85
N ASN A 32 6.52 -9.92 3.87
CA ASN A 32 5.75 -8.68 3.82
C ASN A 32 5.96 -7.82 5.08
N PHE A 33 5.62 -6.56 4.95
CA PHE A 33 5.51 -5.61 6.06
C PHE A 33 4.57 -4.46 5.70
N ILE A 34 4.17 -3.72 6.73
CA ILE A 34 3.26 -2.58 6.63
C ILE A 34 3.73 -1.50 7.60
N PHE A 35 3.63 -0.24 7.19
CA PHE A 35 3.86 0.91 8.07
C PHE A 35 2.92 2.06 7.71
N PRO A 36 2.62 2.98 8.65
CA PRO A 36 1.79 4.14 8.40
C PRO A 36 2.36 5.03 7.30
N ASN A 37 1.51 5.53 6.40
CA ASN A 37 1.91 6.42 5.32
C ASN A 37 1.97 7.88 5.80
N VAL A 38 2.89 8.15 6.69
CA VAL A 38 3.10 9.44 7.37
C VAL A 38 4.55 9.83 7.26
N LEU A 39 4.80 11.12 7.06
CA LEU A 39 6.13 11.73 7.04
C LEU A 39 6.21 12.85 8.08
N ALA A 40 7.36 13.01 8.70
CA ALA A 40 7.69 14.17 9.51
C ALA A 40 9.08 14.69 9.15
N GLN A 41 9.27 16.01 9.20
CA GLN A 41 10.61 16.59 9.15
C GLN A 41 11.24 16.51 10.54
N PRO A 42 12.47 16.01 10.67
CA PRO A 42 13.16 16.02 11.95
C PRO A 42 13.24 17.44 12.53
N PHE A 43 12.77 17.63 13.75
CA PHE A 43 12.89 18.90 14.45
C PHE A 43 13.97 18.81 15.54
N GLY A 44 15.12 19.41 15.28
CA GLY A 44 16.25 19.40 16.20
C GLY A 44 17.07 18.10 16.19
N GLU A 45 18.14 18.08 17.02
CA GLU A 45 18.91 16.86 17.25
C GLU A 45 18.21 15.99 18.30
N ARG A 46 17.63 14.87 17.89
CA ARG A 46 17.14 13.86 18.83
C ARG A 46 18.25 12.86 19.13
N PHE A 47 18.59 12.73 20.39
CA PHE A 47 19.33 11.57 20.88
C PHE A 47 18.35 10.38 21.00
N LEU A 48 18.05 9.75 19.86
CA LEU A 48 17.34 8.47 19.89
C LEU A 48 18.33 7.39 20.37
N LEU A 49 18.28 7.10 21.67
CA LEU A 49 18.99 5.95 22.27
C LEU A 49 18.30 4.64 21.83
N MET A 50 18.21 4.42 20.52
CA MET A 50 17.49 3.29 19.95
C MET A 50 18.47 2.28 19.36
N GLU A 51 19.22 1.62 20.21
CA GLU A 51 19.98 0.42 19.81
C GLU A 51 19.10 -0.83 19.75
N GLN A 52 17.87 -0.77 20.28
CA GLN A 52 16.95 -1.90 20.39
C GLN A 52 15.56 -1.49 19.91
N GLY A 53 14.94 -2.33 19.08
CA GLY A 53 13.61 -2.15 18.53
C GLY A 53 13.47 -2.73 17.12
N ASP A 54 12.25 -2.87 16.62
CA ASP A 54 12.04 -3.22 15.21
C ASP A 54 12.48 -2.05 14.33
N PRO A 55 13.44 -2.24 13.41
CA PRO A 55 13.88 -1.18 12.51
C PRO A 55 12.75 -0.48 11.76
N LEU A 56 11.64 -1.18 11.54
CA LEU A 56 10.46 -0.65 10.84
C LEU A 56 9.76 0.48 11.64
N ASP A 57 9.86 0.45 12.96
CA ASP A 57 9.27 1.47 13.82
C ASP A 57 10.12 2.76 13.88
N PHE A 58 11.34 2.74 13.32
CA PHE A 58 12.31 3.82 13.45
C PHE A 58 12.92 4.21 12.10
N LEU A 59 12.09 4.43 11.09
CA LEU A 59 12.54 4.80 9.75
C LEU A 59 12.97 6.28 9.70
N ASP A 60 14.25 6.50 9.92
CA ASP A 60 14.95 7.76 9.76
C ASP A 60 15.78 7.68 8.48
N VAL A 61 15.45 8.45 7.46
CA VAL A 61 16.01 8.29 6.12
C VAL A 61 16.45 9.62 5.49
N GLN A 62 17.56 9.54 4.78
CA GLN A 62 18.05 10.59 3.89
C GLN A 62 17.89 10.11 2.45
N ILE A 63 17.22 10.91 1.61
CA ILE A 63 16.84 10.52 0.26
C ILE A 63 17.52 11.45 -0.76
N THR A 64 18.10 10.83 -1.79
CA THR A 64 18.56 11.51 -3.00
C THR A 64 17.89 10.84 -4.19
N SER A 65 17.12 11.61 -4.95
CA SER A 65 16.33 11.09 -6.06
C SER A 65 16.17 12.16 -7.13
N PRO A 66 16.31 11.81 -8.43
CA PRO A 66 16.06 12.76 -9.52
C PRO A 66 14.59 13.18 -9.59
N SER A 67 13.68 12.45 -8.93
CA SER A 67 12.24 12.70 -8.95
C SER A 67 11.74 13.47 -7.73
N ILE A 68 12.63 13.91 -6.85
CA ILE A 68 12.31 14.70 -5.65
C ILE A 68 13.18 15.96 -5.67
N GLU A 69 12.58 17.06 -6.14
CA GLU A 69 13.31 18.34 -6.31
C GLU A 69 13.42 19.12 -5.01
N SER A 70 12.52 18.93 -4.06
CA SER A 70 12.45 19.71 -2.84
C SER A 70 13.41 19.23 -1.77
N ASP A 71 14.23 20.14 -1.25
CA ASP A 71 15.18 19.86 -0.16
C ASP A 71 14.50 19.42 1.13
N GLN A 72 13.23 19.75 1.32
CA GLN A 72 12.45 19.37 2.51
C GLN A 72 12.32 17.85 2.69
N TYR A 73 12.49 17.06 1.63
CA TYR A 73 12.41 15.60 1.70
C TYR A 73 13.77 14.91 1.74
N ARG A 74 14.88 15.69 1.81
CA ARG A 74 16.23 15.12 1.89
C ARG A 74 16.47 14.34 3.19
N HIS A 75 15.83 14.75 4.28
CA HIS A 75 15.90 14.06 5.56
C HIS A 75 14.50 14.03 6.17
N VAL A 76 13.94 12.85 6.37
CA VAL A 76 12.59 12.65 6.88
C VAL A 76 12.51 11.44 7.81
N TYR A 77 11.60 11.53 8.75
CA TYR A 77 11.07 10.38 9.50
C TYR A 77 9.85 9.84 8.78
N VAL A 78 9.71 8.51 8.79
CA VAL A 78 8.64 7.82 8.05
C VAL A 78 7.93 6.84 8.98
N GLY A 79 6.62 6.67 8.79
CA GLY A 79 5.81 5.68 9.50
C GLY A 79 5.67 5.98 10.99
N ASN A 80 5.87 4.96 11.83
CA ASN A 80 5.67 5.06 13.28
C ASN A 80 6.59 6.12 13.93
N LEU A 81 7.81 6.27 13.45
CA LEU A 81 8.70 7.32 13.94
C LEU A 81 8.13 8.72 13.67
N ALA A 82 7.52 8.92 12.51
CA ALA A 82 6.91 10.20 12.15
C ALA A 82 5.68 10.54 13.01
N ILE A 83 4.88 9.53 13.39
CA ILE A 83 3.72 9.71 14.28
C ILE A 83 4.17 10.11 15.69
N GLY A 84 5.25 9.53 16.18
CA GLY A 84 5.80 9.82 17.52
C GLY A 84 6.60 11.11 17.59
N ASP A 85 6.74 11.87 16.49
CA ASP A 85 7.46 13.13 16.46
C ASP A 85 6.51 14.31 16.72
N GLU A 86 6.90 15.22 17.63
CA GLU A 86 6.21 16.51 17.86
C GLU A 86 6.47 17.52 16.73
N GLY A 87 7.17 17.11 15.66
CA GLY A 87 7.46 17.92 14.50
C GLY A 87 6.24 18.19 13.62
N ILE A 88 6.46 18.85 12.47
CA ILE A 88 5.41 19.08 11.48
C ILE A 88 5.12 17.73 10.79
N ILE A 89 4.02 17.10 11.18
CA ILE A 89 3.54 15.85 10.59
C ILE A 89 2.89 16.18 9.25
N HIS A 90 3.46 15.65 8.18
CA HIS A 90 2.83 15.63 6.87
C HIS A 90 2.11 14.27 6.71
N GLU A 91 0.86 14.23 7.16
CA GLU A 91 -0.01 13.11 6.77
C GLU A 91 -0.17 13.14 5.25
N ILE A 92 0.16 12.03 4.57
CA ILE A 92 -0.10 11.88 3.13
C ILE A 92 -1.60 11.63 2.93
N VAL A 93 -2.40 12.14 3.84
CA VAL A 93 -3.82 11.96 3.82
C VAL A 93 -4.45 12.89 2.81
N GLY A 94 -4.96 12.27 1.80
CA GLY A 94 -6.17 12.56 1.07
C GLY A 94 -6.43 14.01 0.76
N ASP A 95 -7.16 14.17 -0.08
CA ASP A 95 -8.08 15.02 -0.78
C ASP A 95 -8.15 16.54 -0.52
N LYS A 96 -7.65 17.06 0.54
CA LYS A 96 -7.36 18.50 0.66
C LYS A 96 -6.16 18.91 -0.20
N ALA A 97 -5.38 17.91 -0.64
CA ALA A 97 -4.28 18.15 -1.55
C ALA A 97 -4.77 18.34 -2.99
N VAL A 98 -4.36 19.43 -3.57
CA VAL A 98 -4.61 19.75 -4.97
C VAL A 98 -3.94 18.74 -5.92
N GLN A 99 -2.89 18.06 -5.46
CA GLN A 99 -2.09 17.13 -6.24
C GLN A 99 -2.56 15.68 -6.10
N LYS A 100 -2.48 14.93 -7.19
CA LYS A 100 -2.80 13.52 -7.28
C LYS A 100 -1.68 12.64 -6.71
N LYS A 101 -1.98 11.39 -6.32
CA LYS A 101 -1.03 10.42 -5.76
C LYS A 101 0.26 10.34 -6.61
N ALA A 102 0.11 10.19 -7.92
CA ALA A 102 1.22 10.15 -8.87
C ALA A 102 2.10 11.42 -8.89
N GLN A 103 1.58 12.56 -8.47
CA GLN A 103 2.25 13.85 -8.55
C GLN A 103 2.91 14.28 -7.25
N ARG A 104 2.55 13.65 -6.13
CA ARG A 104 3.05 14.03 -4.80
C ARG A 104 4.47 13.54 -4.57
N PRO A 105 5.40 14.42 -4.19
CA PRO A 105 6.74 13.98 -3.80
C PRO A 105 6.73 13.02 -2.60
N GLU A 106 5.79 13.19 -1.67
CA GLU A 106 5.60 12.30 -0.52
C GLU A 106 5.36 10.84 -0.95
N THR A 107 4.60 10.61 -2.03
CA THR A 107 4.39 9.28 -2.59
C THR A 107 5.70 8.63 -3.01
N MET A 108 6.60 9.38 -3.62
CA MET A 108 7.93 8.90 -3.98
C MET A 108 8.81 8.66 -2.74
N VAL A 109 8.74 9.53 -1.74
CA VAL A 109 9.50 9.38 -0.50
C VAL A 109 9.16 8.07 0.20
N THR A 110 7.87 7.78 0.40
CA THR A 110 7.44 6.55 1.08
C THR A 110 7.68 5.31 0.23
N LEU A 111 7.52 5.37 -1.09
CA LEU A 111 7.84 4.29 -2.01
C LEU A 111 9.34 3.94 -1.96
N LEU A 112 10.21 4.94 -2.05
CA LEU A 112 11.67 4.73 -2.00
C LEU A 112 12.13 4.22 -0.64
N THR A 113 11.56 4.72 0.46
CA THR A 113 11.83 4.23 1.81
C THR A 113 11.42 2.77 1.97
N ALA A 114 10.23 2.41 1.50
CA ALA A 114 9.72 1.04 1.51
C ALA A 114 10.63 0.08 0.73
N ALA A 115 11.05 0.47 -0.47
CA ALA A 115 11.94 -0.32 -1.29
C ALA A 115 13.33 -0.49 -0.63
N ALA A 116 13.91 0.59 -0.12
CA ALA A 116 15.19 0.54 0.56
C ALA A 116 15.14 -0.33 1.82
N TYR A 117 14.06 -0.25 2.60
CA TYR A 117 13.87 -1.10 3.78
C TYR A 117 13.78 -2.59 3.39
N ALA A 118 12.99 -2.93 2.37
CA ALA A 118 12.90 -4.31 1.87
C ALA A 118 14.25 -4.86 1.46
N ILE A 119 15.06 -4.07 0.75
CA ILE A 119 16.41 -4.44 0.32
C ILE A 119 17.34 -4.61 1.52
N ALA A 120 17.34 -3.68 2.47
CA ALA A 120 18.13 -3.78 3.68
C ALA A 120 17.74 -5.00 4.53
N LYS A 121 16.43 -5.27 4.65
CA LYS A 121 15.91 -6.44 5.36
C LYS A 121 16.31 -7.76 4.70
N LYS A 122 16.24 -7.84 3.37
CA LYS A 122 16.73 -8.99 2.60
C LYS A 122 18.20 -9.30 2.88
N HIS A 123 19.00 -8.28 3.13
CA HIS A 123 20.45 -8.38 3.31
C HIS A 123 20.92 -8.09 4.74
N GLU A 124 20.05 -8.19 5.72
CA GLU A 124 20.34 -7.89 7.12
C GLU A 124 21.59 -8.61 7.64
N ASP A 125 21.77 -9.89 7.30
CA ASP A 125 22.97 -10.66 7.69
C ASP A 125 24.25 -10.10 7.10
N ALA A 126 24.23 -9.64 5.86
CA ALA A 126 25.41 -9.01 5.23
C ALA A 126 25.71 -7.65 5.86
N ILE A 127 24.66 -6.90 6.20
CA ILE A 127 24.76 -5.62 6.92
C ILE A 127 25.40 -5.84 8.30
N ARG A 128 24.90 -6.82 9.06
CA ARG A 128 25.47 -7.19 10.37
C ARG A 128 26.93 -7.64 10.28
N ARG A 129 27.37 -8.17 9.15
CA ARG A 129 28.78 -8.49 8.85
C ARG A 129 29.59 -7.30 8.34
N GLY A 130 29.02 -6.09 8.31
CA GLY A 130 29.71 -4.83 8.04
C GLY A 130 29.56 -4.29 6.61
N LYS A 131 28.68 -4.84 5.77
CA LYS A 131 28.35 -4.20 4.48
C LYS A 131 27.59 -2.90 4.73
N LYS A 132 28.00 -1.83 4.05
CA LYS A 132 27.45 -0.47 4.24
C LYS A 132 26.75 0.08 3.00
N ARG A 133 26.99 -0.49 1.83
CA ARG A 133 26.40 -0.03 0.56
C ARG A 133 25.82 -1.21 -0.21
N ILE A 134 24.59 -1.03 -0.69
CA ILE A 134 23.87 -2.01 -1.49
C ILE A 134 23.44 -1.33 -2.79
N LYS A 135 23.68 -1.95 -3.93
CA LYS A 135 23.13 -1.58 -5.23
C LYS A 135 22.09 -2.62 -5.64
N ALA A 136 20.90 -2.18 -5.91
CA ALA A 136 19.79 -3.06 -6.25
C ALA A 136 19.20 -2.71 -7.61
N ALA A 137 19.05 -3.73 -8.46
CA ALA A 137 18.10 -3.73 -9.56
C ALA A 137 16.73 -4.16 -9.01
N VAL A 138 15.71 -3.34 -9.19
CA VAL A 138 14.40 -3.53 -8.58
C VAL A 138 13.35 -3.77 -9.65
N ASN A 139 12.75 -4.95 -9.67
CA ASN A 139 11.54 -5.20 -10.44
C ASN A 139 10.35 -4.78 -9.56
N LEU A 140 9.65 -3.72 -9.96
CA LEU A 140 8.59 -3.12 -9.15
C LEU A 140 7.21 -3.34 -9.74
N GLY A 141 6.28 -3.85 -8.93
CA GLY A 141 4.83 -3.73 -9.13
C GLY A 141 4.26 -2.69 -8.17
N THR A 142 3.46 -1.78 -8.68
CA THR A 142 2.75 -0.78 -7.86
C THR A 142 1.46 -0.38 -8.56
N GLY A 143 0.62 0.43 -7.91
CA GLY A 143 -0.67 0.82 -8.45
C GLY A 143 -1.00 2.29 -8.25
N LEU A 144 -1.92 2.76 -9.08
CA LEU A 144 -2.59 4.04 -8.95
C LEU A 144 -4.11 3.83 -8.88
N PRO A 145 -4.85 4.71 -8.21
CA PRO A 145 -6.31 4.68 -8.23
C PRO A 145 -6.89 4.71 -9.65
N ILE A 146 -8.02 4.05 -9.89
CA ILE A 146 -8.71 3.99 -11.20
C ILE A 146 -8.80 5.38 -11.85
N ARG A 147 -9.09 6.42 -11.06
CA ARG A 147 -9.24 7.78 -11.56
C ARG A 147 -7.96 8.44 -12.04
N GLU A 148 -6.83 7.91 -11.64
CA GLU A 148 -5.51 8.50 -11.91
C GLU A 148 -4.74 7.74 -12.98
N ILE A 149 -4.94 6.43 -13.07
CA ILE A 149 -4.11 5.57 -13.92
C ILE A 149 -4.09 6.00 -15.38
N THR A 150 -5.24 6.31 -15.97
CA THR A 150 -5.33 6.71 -17.38
C THR A 150 -4.62 8.02 -17.70
N LYS A 151 -4.44 8.88 -16.71
CA LYS A 151 -3.92 10.23 -16.90
C LYS A 151 -2.48 10.40 -16.45
N PHE A 152 -2.09 9.69 -15.39
CA PHE A 152 -0.81 9.94 -14.71
C PHE A 152 0.14 8.74 -14.73
N ARG A 153 -0.24 7.63 -15.36
CA ARG A 153 0.56 6.41 -15.41
C ARG A 153 1.97 6.65 -15.95
N GLU A 154 2.07 7.27 -17.11
CA GLU A 154 3.36 7.53 -17.75
C GLU A 154 4.23 8.47 -16.91
N GLU A 155 3.63 9.54 -16.38
CA GLU A 155 4.32 10.47 -15.48
C GLU A 155 4.87 9.75 -14.25
N PHE A 156 4.05 8.89 -13.62
CA PHE A 156 4.47 8.15 -12.45
C PHE A 156 5.55 7.11 -12.76
N ALA A 157 5.42 6.40 -13.88
CA ALA A 157 6.44 5.48 -14.37
C ALA A 157 7.78 6.18 -14.59
N HIS A 158 7.78 7.34 -15.24
CA HIS A 158 8.98 8.15 -15.44
C HIS A 158 9.64 8.60 -14.14
N LYS A 159 8.84 8.99 -13.14
CA LYS A 159 9.38 9.35 -11.82
C LYS A 159 10.09 8.18 -11.15
N ILE A 160 9.56 6.97 -11.29
CA ILE A 160 10.12 5.76 -10.69
C ILE A 160 11.38 5.30 -11.43
N THR A 161 11.37 5.31 -12.77
CA THR A 161 12.46 4.78 -13.59
C THR A 161 13.48 5.83 -14.02
N GLY A 162 13.30 7.08 -13.63
CA GLY A 162 14.05 8.24 -14.14
C GLY A 162 15.52 8.34 -13.72
N GLY A 163 16.10 7.29 -13.13
CA GLY A 163 17.51 7.21 -12.77
C GLY A 163 17.77 6.44 -11.48
N VAL A 164 18.94 6.68 -10.89
CA VAL A 164 19.34 6.05 -9.63
C VAL A 164 18.76 6.82 -8.45
N HIS A 165 18.05 6.11 -7.60
CA HIS A 165 17.57 6.64 -6.32
C HIS A 165 18.41 6.11 -5.19
N SER A 166 18.70 6.92 -4.19
CA SER A 166 19.50 6.54 -3.04
C SER A 166 18.80 6.87 -1.74
N VAL A 167 18.76 5.91 -0.84
CA VAL A 167 18.24 6.07 0.53
C VAL A 167 19.33 5.67 1.50
N THR A 168 19.66 6.55 2.45
CA THR A 168 20.58 6.27 3.54
C THR A 168 19.79 6.29 4.85
N PHE A 169 19.87 5.20 5.62
CA PHE A 169 19.28 5.11 6.94
C PHE A 169 20.11 5.90 7.96
N GLY A 170 19.47 6.84 8.66
CA GLY A 170 20.11 7.69 9.66
C GLY A 170 20.32 6.95 10.99
N THR A 171 19.33 7.02 11.86
CA THR A 171 19.35 6.39 13.20
C THR A 171 18.60 5.07 13.28
N THR A 172 18.01 4.61 12.16
CA THR A 172 17.27 3.34 12.09
C THR A 172 18.08 2.18 12.66
N PRO A 173 17.59 1.46 13.69
CA PRO A 173 18.31 0.34 14.29
C PRO A 173 18.77 -0.69 13.26
N VAL A 174 19.90 -1.36 13.50
CA VAL A 174 20.51 -2.34 12.58
C VAL A 174 20.98 -1.72 11.25
N PHE A 175 20.23 -0.78 10.67
CA PHE A 175 20.50 -0.21 9.34
C PHE A 175 21.21 1.15 9.38
N LYS A 176 21.58 1.65 10.55
CA LYS A 176 22.26 2.92 10.72
C LYS A 176 23.46 3.09 9.79
N GLY A 177 23.43 4.14 8.97
CA GLY A 177 24.49 4.48 8.01
C GLY A 177 24.58 3.53 6.81
N ILE A 178 23.57 2.70 6.56
CA ILE A 178 23.46 1.87 5.37
C ILE A 178 22.89 2.72 4.24
N THR A 179 23.53 2.68 3.08
CA THR A 179 23.05 3.32 1.85
C THR A 179 22.60 2.26 0.87
N VAL A 180 21.37 2.41 0.35
CA VAL A 180 20.77 1.59 -0.69
C VAL A 180 20.60 2.43 -1.94
N GLU A 181 21.29 2.07 -3.02
CA GLU A 181 21.14 2.64 -4.35
C GLU A 181 20.22 1.72 -5.17
N MET A 182 19.19 2.27 -5.83
CA MET A 182 18.14 1.52 -6.49
C MET A 182 17.94 2.01 -7.93
N GLU A 183 17.89 1.08 -8.86
CA GLU A 183 17.43 1.29 -10.24
C GLU A 183 16.18 0.45 -10.45
N PHE A 184 15.09 1.09 -10.88
CA PHE A 184 13.79 0.45 -11.00
C PHE A 184 13.47 0.05 -12.43
N SER A 185 12.93 -1.17 -12.58
CA SER A 185 12.25 -1.63 -13.78
C SER A 185 10.78 -1.83 -13.46
N LEU A 186 9.92 -1.35 -14.33
CA LEU A 186 8.48 -1.55 -14.24
C LEU A 186 8.05 -2.53 -15.35
N PRO A 187 7.08 -3.40 -15.08
CA PRO A 187 6.38 -4.07 -16.16
C PRO A 187 5.68 -3.03 -17.03
N THR A 188 5.33 -3.40 -18.25
CA THR A 188 4.67 -2.50 -19.21
C THR A 188 3.40 -1.84 -18.65
N ASP A 189 2.80 -2.46 -17.61
CA ASP A 189 1.58 -1.99 -16.99
C ASP A 189 1.74 -1.79 -15.49
N ILE A 190 1.55 -0.54 -15.02
CA ILE A 190 1.27 -0.25 -13.61
C ILE A 190 -0.16 -0.72 -13.34
N SER A 191 -0.37 -1.52 -12.30
CA SER A 191 -1.69 -2.02 -11.96
C SER A 191 -2.60 -0.91 -11.43
N ILE A 192 -3.90 -1.18 -11.48
CA ILE A 192 -4.92 -0.41 -10.76
C ILE A 192 -5.17 -1.16 -9.45
N ASP A 193 -5.17 -0.46 -8.31
CA ASP A 193 -5.17 -1.09 -6.98
C ASP A 193 -6.31 -2.10 -6.79
N ASP A 194 -7.53 -1.76 -7.19
CA ASP A 194 -8.71 -2.62 -7.11
C ASP A 194 -8.72 -3.79 -8.10
N VAL A 195 -8.05 -3.64 -9.23
CA VAL A 195 -7.87 -4.74 -10.21
C VAL A 195 -6.83 -5.73 -9.70
N SER A 196 -5.75 -5.25 -9.13
CA SER A 196 -4.68 -6.14 -8.64
C SER A 196 -5.17 -7.04 -7.51
N GLY A 197 -6.01 -6.55 -6.62
CA GLY A 197 -6.61 -7.34 -5.54
C GLY A 197 -7.43 -8.54 -6.02
N VAL A 198 -8.01 -8.47 -7.22
CA VAL A 198 -8.81 -9.57 -7.79
C VAL A 198 -7.99 -10.83 -8.06
N TYR A 199 -6.72 -10.70 -8.45
CA TYR A 199 -5.86 -11.86 -8.72
C TYR A 199 -5.57 -12.64 -7.43
N ASP A 200 -5.31 -11.97 -6.33
CA ASP A 200 -5.13 -12.63 -5.04
C ASP A 200 -6.46 -13.19 -4.51
N LEU A 201 -7.58 -12.50 -4.72
CA LEU A 201 -8.89 -12.96 -4.35
C LEU A 201 -9.29 -14.24 -5.12
N GLU A 202 -9.01 -14.32 -6.43
CA GLU A 202 -9.20 -15.53 -7.23
C GLU A 202 -8.34 -16.69 -6.73
N ALA A 203 -7.08 -16.42 -6.44
CA ALA A 203 -6.12 -17.45 -6.01
C ALA A 203 -6.47 -18.03 -4.61
N THR A 204 -7.10 -17.25 -3.74
CA THR A 204 -7.33 -17.62 -2.35
C THR A 204 -8.79 -17.93 -2.01
N SER A 205 -9.75 -17.41 -2.80
CA SER A 205 -11.17 -17.66 -2.58
C SER A 205 -11.62 -18.97 -3.22
N LYS A 206 -12.55 -19.67 -2.58
CA LYS A 206 -13.22 -20.84 -3.16
C LYS A 206 -14.32 -20.46 -4.16
N SER A 207 -14.39 -19.20 -4.54
CA SER A 207 -15.52 -18.65 -5.31
C SER A 207 -15.38 -18.81 -6.81
N HIS A 208 -14.18 -19.18 -7.34
CA HIS A 208 -13.92 -19.30 -8.77
C HIS A 208 -14.43 -18.08 -9.55
N LEU A 209 -13.93 -16.91 -9.18
CA LEU A 209 -14.38 -15.60 -9.69
C LEU A 209 -14.19 -15.48 -11.20
N SER A 210 -13.13 -16.10 -11.73
CA SER A 210 -12.85 -16.14 -13.18
C SER A 210 -13.98 -16.75 -14.03
N HIS A 211 -14.85 -17.58 -13.43
CA HIS A 211 -15.95 -18.24 -14.15
C HIS A 211 -17.26 -17.43 -14.16
N LYS A 212 -17.34 -16.31 -13.45
CA LYS A 212 -18.57 -15.52 -13.30
C LYS A 212 -18.28 -14.03 -13.29
N GLY A 213 -19.34 -13.25 -13.49
CA GLY A 213 -19.25 -11.81 -13.31
C GLY A 213 -19.51 -11.43 -11.85
N PHE A 214 -18.77 -10.46 -11.36
CA PHE A 214 -18.87 -9.96 -9.98
C PHE A 214 -18.42 -8.49 -9.89
N GLY A 215 -18.68 -7.88 -8.74
CA GLY A 215 -18.22 -6.55 -8.40
C GLY A 215 -17.27 -6.59 -7.19
N ILE A 216 -16.37 -5.63 -7.13
CA ILE A 216 -15.52 -5.37 -5.97
C ILE A 216 -15.71 -3.92 -5.55
N ALA A 217 -15.78 -3.67 -4.25
CA ALA A 217 -15.58 -2.37 -3.64
C ALA A 217 -14.33 -2.41 -2.78
N ASP A 218 -13.31 -1.70 -3.17
CA ASP A 218 -12.17 -1.40 -2.29
C ASP A 218 -12.50 -0.15 -1.48
N VAL A 219 -12.65 -0.33 -0.18
CA VAL A 219 -12.95 0.76 0.74
C VAL A 219 -11.67 1.18 1.43
N GLY A 220 -11.10 2.29 0.95
CA GLY A 220 -9.91 2.91 1.51
C GLY A 220 -10.21 3.89 2.64
N GLY A 221 -9.17 4.58 3.10
CA GLY A 221 -9.29 5.64 4.10
C GLY A 221 -9.92 6.92 3.56
N VAL A 222 -9.63 7.26 2.29
CA VAL A 222 -10.04 8.54 1.65
C VAL A 222 -10.91 8.38 0.42
N ASP A 223 -11.02 7.18 -0.13
CA ASP A 223 -11.82 6.88 -1.31
C ASP A 223 -12.37 5.46 -1.25
N MET A 224 -13.29 5.20 -2.13
CA MET A 224 -13.85 3.89 -2.39
C MET A 224 -13.84 3.69 -3.89
N ASP A 225 -13.13 2.67 -4.35
CA ASP A 225 -13.13 2.26 -5.74
C ASP A 225 -14.06 1.08 -5.96
N ILE A 226 -14.82 1.11 -7.05
CA ILE A 226 -15.70 0.03 -7.47
C ILE A 226 -15.26 -0.45 -8.83
N ALA A 227 -14.96 -1.73 -8.92
CA ALA A 227 -14.66 -2.41 -10.17
C ALA A 227 -15.62 -3.56 -10.44
N PHE A 228 -16.00 -3.72 -11.71
CA PHE A 228 -16.81 -4.83 -12.17
C PHE A 228 -16.02 -5.68 -13.15
N PHE A 229 -16.15 -6.99 -13.00
CA PHE A 229 -15.45 -7.96 -13.81
C PHE A 229 -16.45 -8.87 -14.52
N LYS A 230 -16.24 -9.08 -15.80
CA LYS A 230 -16.89 -10.15 -16.58
C LYS A 230 -16.18 -11.49 -16.33
N PRO A 231 -16.74 -12.63 -16.75
CA PRO A 231 -16.03 -13.89 -16.76
C PRO A 231 -14.66 -13.77 -17.43
N GLY A 232 -13.64 -14.45 -16.90
CA GLY A 232 -12.27 -14.35 -17.34
C GLY A 232 -11.48 -13.24 -16.63
N LEU A 233 -12.01 -12.64 -15.57
CA LEU A 233 -11.43 -11.48 -14.86
C LEU A 233 -11.24 -10.25 -15.77
N ASP A 234 -12.09 -10.12 -16.81
CA ASP A 234 -12.09 -9.00 -17.75
C ASP A 234 -12.76 -7.78 -17.10
N LEU A 235 -11.95 -6.72 -16.88
CA LEU A 235 -12.40 -5.48 -16.24
C LEU A 235 -13.41 -4.73 -17.13
N ASP A 236 -14.58 -4.48 -16.61
CA ASP A 236 -15.56 -3.59 -17.23
C ASP A 236 -15.26 -2.12 -16.87
N GLN A 237 -14.41 -1.51 -17.65
CA GLN A 237 -14.00 -0.11 -17.45
C GLN A 237 -15.19 0.87 -17.50
N ARG A 238 -16.27 0.52 -18.23
CA ARG A 238 -17.43 1.40 -18.41
C ARG A 238 -18.22 1.57 -17.10
N HIS A 239 -18.32 0.51 -16.30
CA HIS A 239 -19.10 0.49 -15.08
C HIS A 239 -18.23 0.64 -13.82
N SER A 240 -16.92 0.49 -13.96
CA SER A 240 -15.97 0.70 -12.87
C SER A 240 -15.79 2.19 -12.60
N THR A 241 -15.76 2.57 -11.32
CA THR A 241 -15.75 3.97 -10.90
C THR A 241 -15.21 4.09 -9.48
N GLY A 242 -14.84 5.29 -9.08
CA GLY A 242 -14.49 5.57 -7.69
C GLY A 242 -15.39 6.65 -7.08
N ALA A 243 -15.55 6.65 -5.78
CA ALA A 243 -16.24 7.66 -5.00
C ALA A 243 -15.33 8.26 -3.93
N LYS A 244 -15.56 9.55 -3.67
CA LYS A 244 -14.99 10.21 -2.51
C LYS A 244 -15.85 9.88 -1.29
N ILE A 245 -15.55 8.76 -0.65
CA ILE A 245 -16.19 8.32 0.58
C ILE A 245 -15.07 8.12 1.60
N TYR A 246 -14.99 9.03 2.53
CA TYR A 246 -13.87 9.16 3.47
C TYR A 246 -14.18 8.44 4.78
N LEU A 247 -13.52 7.31 5.03
CA LEU A 247 -13.46 6.72 6.36
C LEU A 247 -12.78 7.69 7.34
N ASN A 248 -11.71 8.34 6.90
CA ASN A 248 -10.95 9.27 7.71
C ASN A 248 -11.80 10.45 8.23
N ASP A 249 -12.74 10.98 7.44
CA ASP A 249 -13.63 12.06 7.92
C ASP A 249 -14.51 11.59 9.09
N ALA A 250 -14.97 10.35 9.06
CA ALA A 250 -15.75 9.79 10.16
C ALA A 250 -14.85 9.55 11.38
N LEU A 251 -13.63 9.06 11.19
CA LEU A 251 -12.65 8.88 12.26
C LEU A 251 -12.24 10.22 12.90
N GLU A 252 -11.95 11.25 12.08
CA GLU A 252 -11.65 12.59 12.56
C GLU A 252 -12.84 13.18 13.36
N SER A 253 -14.06 12.99 12.87
CA SER A 253 -15.26 13.46 13.58
C SER A 253 -15.42 12.79 14.94
N ILE A 254 -15.18 11.48 15.03
CA ILE A 254 -15.21 10.75 16.31
C ILE A 254 -14.11 11.27 17.22
N ARG A 255 -12.86 11.34 16.75
CA ARG A 255 -11.71 11.84 17.54
C ARG A 255 -11.97 13.23 18.09
N ASN A 256 -12.42 14.15 17.23
CA ASN A 256 -12.69 15.52 17.63
C ASN A 256 -13.81 15.62 18.69
N GLU A 257 -14.85 14.79 18.56
CA GLU A 257 -15.95 14.77 19.53
C GLU A 257 -15.50 14.18 20.87
N VAL A 258 -14.66 13.15 20.87
CA VAL A 258 -14.04 12.60 22.09
C VAL A 258 -13.11 13.62 22.73
N ASN A 259 -12.19 14.22 21.98
CA ASN A 259 -11.20 15.16 22.51
C ASN A 259 -11.83 16.52 22.91
N SER A 260 -13.06 16.82 22.45
CA SER A 260 -13.78 18.02 22.88
C SER A 260 -14.20 18.01 24.36
N GLN A 261 -14.06 16.88 25.04
CA GLN A 261 -14.38 16.75 26.48
C GLN A 261 -13.32 17.37 27.40
N GLY A 262 -12.22 17.92 26.86
CA GLY A 262 -11.25 18.74 27.59
C GLY A 262 -9.84 18.15 27.74
N GLU A 263 -9.64 16.89 27.37
CA GLU A 263 -8.33 16.24 27.32
C GLU A 263 -8.14 15.56 25.95
N GLU A 264 -6.90 15.45 25.48
CA GLU A 264 -6.58 14.71 24.27
C GLU A 264 -6.57 13.20 24.58
N LEU A 265 -7.75 12.59 24.53
CA LEU A 265 -7.95 11.18 24.85
C LEU A 265 -7.56 10.23 23.71
N ILE A 266 -7.55 10.73 22.45
CA ILE A 266 -7.17 9.99 21.24
C ILE A 266 -6.20 10.86 20.45
N ALA A 267 -4.95 10.43 20.33
CA ALA A 267 -3.90 11.19 19.67
C ALA A 267 -4.05 11.21 18.14
N SER A 268 -4.52 10.11 17.52
CA SER A 268 -4.58 10.00 16.07
C SER A 268 -5.76 9.17 15.55
N THR A 269 -6.11 9.35 14.26
CA THR A 269 -7.09 8.49 13.58
C THR A 269 -6.56 7.06 13.40
N ALA A 270 -5.24 6.87 13.36
CA ALA A 270 -4.62 5.55 13.30
C ALA A 270 -4.86 4.77 14.60
N GLU A 271 -4.69 5.40 15.75
CA GLU A 271 -5.03 4.83 17.06
C GLU A 271 -6.51 4.43 17.12
N LEU A 272 -7.41 5.36 16.75
CA LEU A 272 -8.83 5.07 16.70
C LEU A 272 -9.17 3.90 15.76
N THR A 273 -8.49 3.80 14.63
CA THR A 273 -8.67 2.68 13.69
C THR A 273 -8.30 1.34 14.35
N LEU A 274 -7.19 1.31 15.08
CA LEU A 274 -6.76 0.13 15.81
C LEU A 274 -7.78 -0.26 16.89
N MET A 275 -8.27 0.72 17.66
CA MET A 275 -9.33 0.50 18.65
C MET A 275 -10.59 -0.08 18.01
N LEU A 276 -11.00 0.42 16.84
CA LEU A 276 -12.18 -0.08 16.11
C LEU A 276 -12.00 -1.54 15.64
N VAL A 277 -10.82 -1.87 15.10
CA VAL A 277 -10.50 -3.23 14.65
C VAL A 277 -10.49 -4.20 15.83
N ASN A 278 -9.95 -3.78 16.97
CA ASN A 278 -9.89 -4.56 18.22
C ASN A 278 -11.22 -4.57 18.97
N LYS A 279 -12.20 -3.75 18.56
CA LYS A 279 -13.48 -3.55 19.27
C LYS A 279 -13.30 -2.97 20.68
N GLU A 280 -12.29 -2.13 20.85
CA GLU A 280 -11.97 -1.42 22.10
C GLU A 280 -12.67 -0.05 22.06
N TYR A 281 -13.87 0.04 22.62
CA TYR A 281 -14.68 1.26 22.55
C TYR A 281 -14.67 2.09 23.82
N GLU A 282 -13.93 1.65 24.83
CA GLU A 282 -13.76 2.34 26.08
C GLU A 282 -12.34 2.90 26.23
N ILE A 283 -12.21 4.11 26.70
CA ILE A 283 -10.93 4.75 27.00
C ILE A 283 -10.73 4.67 28.52
N TYR A 284 -9.55 4.21 28.91
CA TYR A 284 -9.18 4.03 30.30
C TYR A 284 -8.12 5.04 30.74
N ALA A 285 -8.31 5.65 31.92
CA ALA A 285 -7.27 6.37 32.63
C ALA A 285 -7.24 5.88 34.08
N GLU A 286 -6.07 5.65 34.63
CA GLU A 286 -5.86 5.15 36.02
C GLU A 286 -6.70 3.90 36.35
N GLY A 287 -6.92 3.02 35.37
CA GLY A 287 -7.68 1.78 35.49
C GLY A 287 -9.21 1.96 35.57
N LYS A 288 -9.71 3.15 35.24
CA LYS A 288 -11.15 3.45 35.16
C LYS A 288 -11.54 3.86 33.76
N VAL A 289 -12.75 3.51 33.34
CA VAL A 289 -13.34 4.01 32.10
C VAL A 289 -13.58 5.52 32.25
N VAL A 290 -12.90 6.33 31.45
CA VAL A 290 -13.07 7.78 31.41
C VAL A 290 -14.00 8.21 30.28
N PHE A 291 -14.09 7.41 29.22
CA PHE A 291 -14.98 7.68 28.09
C PHE A 291 -15.45 6.38 27.43
N ASP A 292 -16.75 6.24 27.18
CA ASP A 292 -17.35 5.15 26.38
C ASP A 292 -17.79 5.70 25.01
N MET A 293 -17.08 5.32 23.97
CA MET A 293 -17.30 5.75 22.59
C MET A 293 -18.40 4.95 21.85
N THR A 294 -18.98 3.92 22.45
CA THR A 294 -19.87 2.96 21.77
C THR A 294 -20.99 3.65 20.98
N SER A 295 -21.69 4.60 21.59
CA SER A 295 -22.80 5.32 20.95
C SER A 295 -22.31 6.19 19.80
N LEU A 296 -21.19 6.87 20.00
CA LEU A 296 -20.56 7.76 19.04
C LEU A 296 -20.09 7.01 17.81
N ILE A 297 -19.33 5.93 18.01
CA ILE A 297 -18.86 5.04 16.95
C ILE A 297 -20.03 4.48 16.15
N ASN A 298 -21.04 3.92 16.83
CA ASN A 298 -22.21 3.37 16.15
C ASN A 298 -22.92 4.40 15.28
N ARG A 299 -23.04 5.64 15.72
CA ARG A 299 -23.66 6.72 14.95
C ARG A 299 -22.87 7.03 13.67
N HIS A 300 -21.57 7.30 13.79
CA HIS A 300 -20.74 7.72 12.67
C HIS A 300 -20.52 6.58 11.67
N MET A 301 -20.18 5.38 12.17
CA MET A 301 -19.93 4.22 11.32
C MET A 301 -21.18 3.74 10.59
N ARG A 302 -22.36 3.81 11.21
CA ARG A 302 -23.62 3.49 10.54
C ARG A 302 -23.90 4.46 9.39
N ILE A 303 -23.75 5.77 9.60
CA ILE A 303 -23.95 6.77 8.53
C ILE A 303 -22.99 6.51 7.36
N LEU A 304 -21.73 6.20 7.66
CA LEU A 304 -20.76 5.90 6.62
C LEU A 304 -21.09 4.59 5.89
N ALA A 305 -21.44 3.53 6.62
CA ALA A 305 -21.85 2.24 6.04
C ALA A 305 -23.09 2.39 5.12
N GLU A 306 -24.07 3.21 5.50
CA GLU A 306 -25.22 3.53 4.65
C GLU A 306 -24.79 4.21 3.34
N LYS A 307 -23.84 5.15 3.39
CA LYS A 307 -23.29 5.81 2.18
C LYS A 307 -22.56 4.81 1.28
N VAL A 308 -21.68 3.99 1.86
CA VAL A 308 -20.90 2.96 1.17
C VAL A 308 -21.83 1.97 0.47
N LEU A 309 -22.78 1.38 1.21
CA LEU A 309 -23.70 0.39 0.69
C LEU A 309 -24.64 0.98 -0.38
N LYS A 310 -25.13 2.19 -0.18
CA LYS A 310 -25.95 2.91 -1.16
C LYS A 310 -25.18 3.15 -2.46
N TYR A 311 -23.92 3.55 -2.37
CA TYR A 311 -23.09 3.80 -3.55
C TYR A 311 -22.79 2.50 -4.30
N ALA A 312 -22.37 1.44 -3.61
CA ALA A 312 -22.15 0.12 -4.18
C ALA A 312 -23.42 -0.40 -4.90
N ARG A 313 -24.55 -0.34 -4.23
CA ARG A 313 -25.84 -0.76 -4.80
C ARG A 313 -26.24 0.04 -6.05
N ASN A 314 -26.04 1.34 -6.03
CA ASN A 314 -26.35 2.21 -7.17
C ASN A 314 -25.48 1.91 -8.38
N SER A 315 -24.21 1.60 -8.19
CA SER A 315 -23.31 1.17 -9.27
C SER A 315 -23.70 -0.23 -9.78
N TRP A 316 -23.95 -1.15 -8.86
CA TRP A 316 -24.24 -2.56 -9.21
C TRP A 316 -25.56 -2.76 -9.97
N LYS A 317 -26.62 -2.02 -9.67
CA LYS A 317 -27.95 -2.17 -10.33
C LYS A 317 -27.91 -2.07 -11.86
N HIS A 318 -26.86 -1.49 -12.43
CA HIS A 318 -26.67 -1.35 -13.86
C HIS A 318 -25.84 -2.48 -14.49
N VAL A 319 -25.29 -3.40 -13.67
CA VAL A 319 -24.36 -4.45 -14.09
C VAL A 319 -25.01 -5.81 -13.90
N ARG A 320 -25.78 -6.25 -14.93
CA ARG A 320 -26.64 -7.45 -14.86
C ARG A 320 -25.89 -8.77 -14.75
N TYR A 321 -24.65 -8.83 -15.19
CA TYR A 321 -23.81 -10.03 -15.16
C TYR A 321 -23.11 -10.26 -13.82
N ALA A 322 -23.04 -9.26 -12.95
CA ALA A 322 -22.41 -9.37 -11.64
C ALA A 322 -23.40 -10.01 -10.65
N ASN A 323 -23.10 -11.25 -10.24
CA ASN A 323 -23.99 -12.04 -9.38
C ASN A 323 -23.63 -11.94 -7.90
N GLU A 324 -22.46 -11.42 -7.57
CA GLU A 324 -21.99 -11.19 -6.21
C GLU A 324 -21.14 -9.95 -6.15
N PHE A 325 -20.97 -9.40 -4.94
CA PHE A 325 -20.22 -8.18 -4.70
C PHE A 325 -19.33 -8.35 -3.48
N TRP A 326 -18.03 -8.06 -3.65
CA TRP A 326 -17.04 -8.21 -2.62
C TRP A 326 -16.64 -6.85 -2.05
N PHE A 327 -16.59 -6.76 -0.73
CA PHE A 327 -15.99 -5.64 -0.02
C PHE A 327 -14.58 -6.03 0.44
N ILE A 328 -13.59 -5.27 0.00
CA ILE A 328 -12.16 -5.45 0.32
C ILE A 328 -11.57 -4.13 0.83
N GLY A 329 -10.32 -4.16 1.28
CA GLY A 329 -9.61 -3.00 1.81
C GLY A 329 -9.81 -2.79 3.31
N GLY A 330 -8.93 -1.97 3.91
CA GLY A 330 -8.94 -1.74 5.35
C GLY A 330 -10.22 -1.09 5.87
N GLY A 331 -10.83 -0.20 5.08
CA GLY A 331 -12.11 0.42 5.43
C GLY A 331 -13.28 -0.56 5.40
N ALA A 332 -13.25 -1.57 4.51
CA ALA A 332 -14.25 -2.62 4.49
C ALA A 332 -14.23 -3.45 5.78
N VAL A 333 -13.03 -3.77 6.29
CA VAL A 333 -12.85 -4.48 7.57
C VAL A 333 -13.47 -3.68 8.72
N VAL A 334 -13.17 -2.39 8.80
CA VAL A 334 -13.72 -1.51 9.84
C VAL A 334 -15.25 -1.42 9.75
N LEU A 335 -15.80 -1.29 8.55
CA LEU A 335 -17.24 -1.06 8.33
C LEU A 335 -18.07 -2.34 8.28
N GLN A 336 -17.46 -3.52 8.20
CA GLN A 336 -18.16 -4.80 8.02
C GLN A 336 -19.35 -4.98 8.98
N PRO A 337 -19.23 -4.76 10.32
CA PRO A 337 -20.34 -5.02 11.23
C PRO A 337 -21.59 -4.19 10.93
N TRP A 338 -21.42 -2.95 10.49
CA TRP A 338 -22.52 -2.05 10.15
C TRP A 338 -23.10 -2.33 8.77
N ILE A 339 -22.25 -2.67 7.79
CA ILE A 339 -22.71 -3.04 6.44
C ILE A 339 -23.51 -4.36 6.50
N GLU A 340 -23.03 -5.37 7.24
CA GLU A 340 -23.75 -6.64 7.42
C GLU A 340 -25.12 -6.42 8.08
N LYS A 341 -25.19 -5.58 9.12
CA LYS A 341 -26.44 -5.24 9.79
C LYS A 341 -27.44 -4.56 8.84
N LEU A 342 -26.98 -3.62 8.02
CA LEU A 342 -27.80 -2.97 7.01
C LEU A 342 -28.22 -3.94 5.89
N ASN A 343 -27.32 -4.83 5.48
CA ASN A 343 -27.57 -5.80 4.44
C ASN A 343 -28.55 -6.90 4.87
N ALA A 344 -28.68 -7.19 6.16
CA ALA A 344 -29.65 -8.16 6.68
C ALA A 344 -31.10 -7.82 6.26
N GLU A 345 -31.40 -6.52 6.10
CA GLU A 345 -32.70 -6.05 5.62
C GLU A 345 -32.82 -6.07 4.08
N LEU A 346 -31.69 -5.97 3.37
CA LEU A 346 -31.66 -5.84 1.91
C LEU A 346 -31.47 -7.17 1.20
N GLY A 347 -30.87 -8.17 1.84
CA GLY A 347 -30.62 -9.51 1.31
C GLY A 347 -29.71 -9.52 0.05
N LEU A 348 -28.80 -8.56 -0.10
CA LEU A 348 -27.90 -8.50 -1.26
C LEU A 348 -26.82 -9.58 -1.13
N PRO A 349 -26.39 -10.23 -2.23
CA PRO A 349 -25.33 -11.22 -2.24
C PRO A 349 -23.93 -10.55 -2.12
N ILE A 350 -23.70 -9.89 -0.99
CA ILE A 350 -22.42 -9.28 -0.65
C ILE A 350 -21.55 -10.24 0.15
N LYS A 351 -20.25 -10.10 -0.04
CA LYS A 351 -19.22 -10.87 0.65
C LYS A 351 -18.16 -9.95 1.18
N PHE A 352 -17.53 -10.35 2.27
CA PHE A 352 -16.37 -9.68 2.83
C PHE A 352 -15.18 -10.61 2.75
N ASP A 353 -14.03 -10.01 2.59
CA ASP A 353 -12.77 -10.70 2.72
C ASP A 353 -12.41 -10.91 4.20
N SER A 354 -11.52 -11.86 4.48
CA SER A 354 -10.98 -11.99 5.84
C SER A 354 -10.18 -10.75 6.24
N VAL A 355 -10.20 -10.40 7.52
CA VAL A 355 -9.45 -9.28 8.09
C VAL A 355 -7.96 -9.37 7.73
N GLU A 356 -7.39 -10.57 7.84
CA GLU A 356 -5.99 -10.86 7.57
C GLU A 356 -5.59 -10.60 6.12
N HIS A 357 -6.44 -10.97 5.16
CA HIS A 357 -6.15 -10.85 3.75
C HIS A 357 -6.53 -9.48 3.16
N SER A 358 -7.60 -8.88 3.67
CA SER A 358 -8.19 -7.67 3.08
C SER A 358 -7.21 -6.50 2.98
N GLN A 359 -6.37 -6.31 4.00
CA GLN A 359 -5.37 -5.24 4.00
C GLN A 359 -4.29 -5.42 2.93
N PHE A 360 -3.94 -6.66 2.59
CA PHE A 360 -2.85 -6.98 1.68
C PHE A 360 -3.31 -7.36 0.27
N ARG A 361 -4.61 -7.36 -0.03
CA ARG A 361 -5.15 -7.83 -1.31
C ARG A 361 -4.48 -7.19 -2.51
N ASN A 362 -4.44 -5.86 -2.55
CA ASN A 362 -3.89 -5.14 -3.69
C ASN A 362 -2.40 -5.42 -3.88
N VAL A 363 -1.60 -5.33 -2.83
CA VAL A 363 -0.16 -5.59 -2.93
C VAL A 363 0.15 -7.04 -3.28
N ARG A 364 -0.66 -8.00 -2.81
CA ARG A 364 -0.52 -9.43 -3.17
C ARG A 364 -0.92 -9.67 -4.63
N GLY A 365 -2.02 -9.08 -5.07
CA GLY A 365 -2.46 -9.15 -6.45
C GLY A 365 -1.44 -8.55 -7.41
N THR A 366 -0.90 -7.38 -7.08
CA THR A 366 0.18 -6.74 -7.84
C THR A 366 1.43 -7.60 -7.89
N PHE A 367 1.80 -8.26 -6.78
CA PHE A 367 2.93 -9.18 -6.75
C PHE A 367 2.72 -10.38 -7.69
N LEU A 368 1.53 -10.98 -7.68
CA LEU A 368 1.18 -12.09 -8.56
C LEU A 368 1.24 -11.70 -10.05
N MET A 369 0.73 -10.51 -10.38
CA MET A 369 0.81 -9.97 -11.75
C MET A 369 2.27 -9.75 -12.17
N LEU A 370 3.09 -9.17 -11.30
CA LEU A 370 4.50 -8.92 -11.55
C LEU A 370 5.28 -10.24 -11.76
N ASP A 371 5.10 -11.20 -10.86
CA ASP A 371 5.74 -12.52 -10.95
C ASP A 371 5.38 -13.24 -12.26
N HIS A 372 4.10 -13.17 -12.66
CA HIS A 372 3.65 -13.71 -13.94
C HIS A 372 4.30 -13.00 -15.13
N ALA A 373 4.37 -11.68 -15.13
CA ALA A 373 4.98 -10.90 -16.20
C ALA A 373 6.49 -11.21 -16.35
N LEU A 374 7.21 -11.33 -15.24
CA LEU A 374 8.63 -11.68 -15.23
C LEU A 374 8.88 -13.08 -15.78
N LYS A 375 8.08 -14.09 -15.38
CA LYS A 375 8.19 -15.46 -15.90
C LYS A 375 7.98 -15.53 -17.42
N HIS A 376 6.97 -14.83 -17.94
CA HIS A 376 6.73 -14.78 -19.38
C HIS A 376 7.85 -14.06 -20.16
N ALA A 377 8.46 -13.03 -19.58
CA ALA A 377 9.60 -12.37 -20.19
C ALA A 377 10.81 -13.33 -20.30
N ASP A 378 11.08 -14.10 -19.26
CA ASP A 378 12.17 -15.09 -19.25
C ASP A 378 11.93 -16.23 -20.25
N GLU A 379 10.70 -16.77 -20.32
CA GLU A 379 10.30 -17.80 -21.30
C GLU A 379 10.45 -17.30 -22.75
N SER A 380 10.04 -16.08 -23.03
CA SER A 380 10.15 -15.44 -24.33
C SER A 380 11.61 -15.20 -24.73
N ALA A 381 12.46 -14.82 -23.78
CA ALA A 381 13.89 -14.67 -23.99
C ALA A 381 14.58 -16.02 -24.29
N ALA A 382 14.21 -17.07 -23.55
CA ALA A 382 14.73 -18.42 -23.76
C ALA A 382 14.33 -18.96 -25.16
N ALA A 383 13.06 -18.82 -25.56
CA ALA A 383 12.57 -19.25 -26.86
C ALA A 383 13.28 -18.52 -28.03
N SER A 384 13.57 -17.23 -27.83
CA SER A 384 14.30 -16.45 -28.84
C SER A 384 15.79 -16.83 -28.97
N ALA A 385 16.40 -17.27 -27.87
CA ALA A 385 17.79 -17.77 -27.88
C ALA A 385 17.91 -19.11 -28.59
N ASP A 386 16.97 -20.04 -28.37
CA ASP A 386 16.93 -21.35 -29.04
C ASP A 386 16.70 -21.19 -30.55
N SER A 387 15.88 -20.24 -30.99
CA SER A 387 15.64 -20.00 -32.42
C SER A 387 16.86 -19.45 -33.17
N LYS A 388 17.76 -18.74 -32.51
CA LYS A 388 19.01 -18.22 -33.08
C LYS A 388 20.09 -19.29 -33.16
N GLY A 389 20.10 -20.27 -32.26
CA GLY A 389 21.07 -21.39 -32.26
C GLY A 389 20.87 -22.37 -33.39
N VAL A 390 19.67 -22.46 -33.97
CA VAL A 390 19.34 -23.38 -35.07
C VAL A 390 19.71 -22.84 -36.47
N SER A 391 19.93 -21.52 -36.61
CA SER A 391 20.22 -20.88 -37.90
C SER A 391 21.72 -20.83 -38.27
N GLU A 392 22.64 -21.13 -37.35
CA GLU A 392 24.08 -21.09 -37.63
C GLU A 392 24.71 -22.48 -37.99
N GLY A 393 23.91 -23.55 -37.98
CA GLY A 393 24.38 -24.92 -38.27
C GLY A 393 24.26 -25.41 -39.72
N GLY A 394 23.90 -24.57 -40.69
CA GLY A 394 23.53 -25.00 -42.05
C GLY A 394 24.25 -24.33 -43.20
N SER A 395 25.58 -24.13 -43.15
CA SER A 395 26.37 -23.83 -44.36
C SER A 395 27.79 -24.41 -44.24
N GLY A 396 27.87 -25.70 -44.52
CA GLY A 396 29.14 -26.39 -44.65
C GLY A 396 29.00 -27.51 -45.64
N SER A 397 29.68 -27.37 -46.75
CA SER A 397 30.02 -28.38 -47.79
C SER A 397 28.94 -28.73 -48.80
N ASP A 398 29.04 -28.17 -50.00
CA ASP A 398 29.62 -28.88 -51.13
C ASP A 398 30.13 -27.91 -52.22
#